data_5e1d04c921b536bc91e5ba2924e62162
#
_entry.id   5e1d04c921b536bc91e5ba2924e62162
#
_cell.length_a   1.000
_cell.length_b   1.000
_cell.length_c   1.000
_cell.angle_alpha   90.00
_cell.angle_beta   90.00
_cell.angle_gamma   90.00
#
_symmetry.space_group_name_H-M   'P 1'
#
loop_
_entity.id
_entity.type
_entity.pdbx_description
1 polymer ?
#
loop_
_entity_poly.entity_id
_entity_poly.type
_entity_poly.pdbx_seq_one_letter_code
_entity_poly.pdbx_strand_id
1 'polypeptide(L)'
;MQIGIFSVSDITRDPVSQVTPSEHERIKAAVAIAQKAEEVGLDVFAIGEHHNPPFFSSAPTTLLAAIAATTSKLIVSTATTLITTNDPVRIAEEYAMLQHLADGRVDLMLGRGNTAPVYPWFGRDIRRSLELTLENYSLLHGLWRNDVVDWSGEFRAPLKGFTATPRPLDDVPPFVWHGSIRTPEIAEQAAYYGDGFFANNIFWPKEHFIKLVEFYRQRFEHYGHGTARQAIVGVGAQAYIGKTSQQAKAEFRPYFDEAPVYGGGPSLEEVEASTPLVVGSVQEVIDKTMAFRDNFGDFQRLLFLGDHAGLPLGKVLDQLELLGGEVVPVLRREMAVGRGDVVPEGPTHAALVKAKYGDAEPRAPRPRPNRGDNVTGTSPYQDSDDVQPIYPRL
;
A
#
# COMPACT_ATOMS: atom_id res chain seq x y z
N MET A 1 16.81 4.64 -0.10
CA MET A 1 15.52 4.73 0.66
C MET A 1 14.47 5.41 -0.20
N GLN A 2 13.25 4.89 -0.25
CA GLN A 2 12.11 5.45 -0.98
C GLN A 2 11.29 6.37 -0.09
N ILE A 3 10.97 7.56 -0.58
CA ILE A 3 10.11 8.53 0.12
C ILE A 3 8.92 8.85 -0.77
N GLY A 4 7.73 8.78 -0.23
CA GLY A 4 6.51 9.04 -0.97
C GLY A 4 5.37 9.55 -0.11
N ILE A 5 4.21 9.57 -0.71
CA ILE A 5 2.97 9.94 -0.04
C ILE A 5 1.92 8.83 -0.19
N PHE A 6 0.95 8.87 0.69
CA PHE A 6 -0.27 8.09 0.53
C PHE A 6 -1.52 8.94 0.79
N SER A 7 -2.61 8.54 0.16
CA SER A 7 -3.95 9.10 0.37
C SER A 7 -4.84 8.02 0.98
N VAL A 8 -5.61 8.40 1.98
CA VAL A 8 -6.70 7.54 2.50
C VAL A 8 -7.96 7.62 1.66
N SER A 9 -7.95 8.45 0.61
CA SER A 9 -9.07 8.62 -0.34
C SER A 9 -10.39 9.12 0.28
N ASP A 10 -10.31 9.95 1.31
CA ASP A 10 -11.48 10.52 1.95
C ASP A 10 -12.13 11.66 1.15
N ILE A 11 -13.43 11.85 1.38
CA ILE A 11 -14.22 13.00 0.92
C ILE A 11 -14.60 13.77 2.18
N THR A 12 -13.75 14.69 2.57
CA THR A 12 -13.93 15.51 3.77
C THR A 12 -14.19 16.96 3.38
N ARG A 13 -15.11 17.61 4.08
CA ARG A 13 -15.43 19.03 3.90
C ARG A 13 -14.22 19.88 4.24
N ASP A 14 -13.89 20.85 3.40
CA ASP A 14 -12.92 21.88 3.73
C ASP A 14 -13.51 22.79 4.83
N PRO A 15 -12.92 22.84 6.02
CA PRO A 15 -13.48 23.64 7.13
C PRO A 15 -13.38 25.14 6.89
N VAL A 16 -12.50 25.59 5.98
CA VAL A 16 -12.30 27.01 5.68
C VAL A 16 -13.31 27.51 4.65
N SER A 17 -13.40 26.83 3.51
CA SER A 17 -14.35 27.21 2.45
C SER A 17 -15.74 26.65 2.65
N GLN A 18 -15.94 25.68 3.54
CA GLN A 18 -17.17 24.98 3.81
C GLN A 18 -17.69 24.16 2.61
N VAL A 19 -16.82 23.87 1.63
CA VAL A 19 -17.14 23.09 0.44
C VAL A 19 -16.73 21.63 0.64
N THR A 20 -17.63 20.71 0.29
CA THR A 20 -17.33 19.28 0.20
C THR A 20 -17.09 18.95 -1.28
N PRO A 21 -15.92 18.44 -1.65
CA PRO A 21 -15.66 18.07 -3.04
C PRO A 21 -16.51 16.86 -3.44
N SER A 22 -16.86 16.79 -4.72
CA SER A 22 -17.51 15.62 -5.31
C SER A 22 -16.53 14.45 -5.45
N GLU A 23 -17.06 13.23 -5.61
CA GLU A 23 -16.26 12.04 -5.93
C GLU A 23 -15.43 12.25 -7.21
N HIS A 24 -16.04 12.86 -8.24
CA HIS A 24 -15.35 13.18 -9.48
C HIS A 24 -14.11 14.07 -9.25
N GLU A 25 -14.26 15.14 -8.49
CA GLU A 25 -13.16 16.06 -8.16
C GLU A 25 -12.07 15.34 -7.35
N ARG A 26 -12.44 14.51 -6.37
CA ARG A 26 -11.49 13.77 -5.55
C ARG A 26 -10.72 12.71 -6.35
N ILE A 27 -11.39 11.97 -7.25
CA ILE A 27 -10.75 11.00 -8.13
C ILE A 27 -9.73 11.70 -9.05
N LYS A 28 -10.11 12.85 -9.65
CA LYS A 28 -9.20 13.64 -10.48
C LYS A 28 -8.05 14.25 -9.66
N ALA A 29 -8.32 14.71 -8.45
CA ALA A 29 -7.30 15.22 -7.54
C ALA A 29 -6.25 14.16 -7.20
N ALA A 30 -6.64 12.90 -6.94
CA ALA A 30 -5.70 11.83 -6.67
C ALA A 30 -4.69 11.60 -7.84
N VAL A 31 -5.15 11.68 -9.08
CA VAL A 31 -4.27 11.62 -10.25
C VAL A 31 -3.32 12.83 -10.29
N ALA A 32 -3.83 14.04 -10.08
CA ALA A 32 -3.02 15.25 -10.08
C ALA A 32 -1.98 15.26 -8.95
N ILE A 33 -2.35 14.77 -7.76
CA ILE A 33 -1.44 14.62 -6.61
C ILE A 33 -0.32 13.63 -6.95
N ALA A 34 -0.62 12.50 -7.57
CA ALA A 34 0.38 11.52 -7.97
C ALA A 34 1.35 12.09 -9.03
N GLN A 35 0.83 12.82 -10.02
CA GLN A 35 1.67 13.51 -11.02
C GLN A 35 2.58 14.56 -10.36
N LYS A 36 2.05 15.34 -9.43
CA LYS A 36 2.85 16.31 -8.66
C LYS A 36 3.90 15.64 -7.78
N ALA A 37 3.57 14.51 -7.17
CA ALA A 37 4.54 13.72 -6.40
C ALA A 37 5.74 13.29 -7.27
N GLU A 38 5.51 12.81 -8.49
CA GLU A 38 6.59 12.52 -9.44
C GLU A 38 7.37 13.78 -9.83
N GLU A 39 6.69 14.88 -10.14
CA GLU A 39 7.30 16.15 -10.55
C GLU A 39 8.28 16.67 -9.50
N VAL A 40 7.90 16.60 -8.22
CA VAL A 40 8.75 17.07 -7.11
C VAL A 40 9.76 16.01 -6.64
N GLY A 41 9.87 14.88 -7.33
CA GLY A 41 10.90 13.87 -7.10
C GLY A 41 10.61 12.91 -5.96
N LEU A 42 9.36 12.68 -5.61
CA LEU A 42 8.98 11.57 -4.73
C LEU A 42 9.05 10.23 -5.47
N ASP A 43 9.29 9.15 -4.73
CA ASP A 43 9.47 7.81 -5.28
C ASP A 43 8.17 7.02 -5.37
N VAL A 44 7.19 7.29 -4.49
CA VAL A 44 6.00 6.45 -4.31
C VAL A 44 4.74 7.28 -4.12
N PHE A 45 3.67 6.88 -4.81
CA PHE A 45 2.30 7.26 -4.49
C PHE A 45 1.50 6.01 -4.11
N ALA A 46 0.84 6.03 -2.97
CA ALA A 46 -0.01 4.95 -2.50
C ALA A 46 -1.44 5.42 -2.24
N ILE A 47 -2.42 4.54 -2.47
CA ILE A 47 -3.82 4.85 -2.19
C ILE A 47 -4.49 3.75 -1.37
N GLY A 48 -5.32 4.15 -0.41
CA GLY A 48 -6.11 3.23 0.42
C GLY A 48 -7.30 2.65 -0.32
N GLU A 49 -7.72 1.44 0.06
CA GLU A 49 -8.97 0.82 -0.38
C GLU A 49 -10.01 0.91 0.72
N HIS A 50 -11.16 1.48 0.39
CA HIS A 50 -12.30 1.61 1.29
C HIS A 50 -13.60 1.36 0.53
N HIS A 51 -14.59 0.75 1.20
CA HIS A 51 -15.89 0.43 0.63
C HIS A 51 -17.06 1.14 1.32
N ASN A 52 -16.76 2.08 2.20
CA ASN A 52 -17.75 2.83 2.97
C ASN A 52 -17.55 4.33 2.81
N PRO A 53 -18.62 5.15 2.85
CA PRO A 53 -18.48 6.59 2.96
C PRO A 53 -17.70 6.98 4.24
N PRO A 54 -16.92 8.06 4.24
CA PRO A 54 -16.81 9.06 3.18
C PRO A 54 -15.65 8.82 2.18
N PHE A 55 -15.29 7.59 1.89
CA PHE A 55 -14.17 7.27 1.02
C PHE A 55 -14.63 6.98 -0.42
N PHE A 56 -13.76 7.27 -1.42
CA PHE A 56 -14.09 7.06 -2.84
C PHE A 56 -13.31 5.90 -3.49
N SER A 57 -12.18 5.49 -2.94
CA SER A 57 -11.30 4.49 -3.59
C SER A 57 -11.71 3.08 -3.18
N SER A 58 -12.67 2.51 -3.90
CA SER A 58 -13.11 1.11 -3.75
C SER A 58 -12.45 0.16 -4.76
N ALA A 59 -11.78 0.68 -5.79
CA ALA A 59 -11.08 -0.07 -6.82
C ALA A 59 -9.70 0.56 -7.09
N PRO A 60 -8.74 0.40 -6.16
CA PRO A 60 -7.45 1.08 -6.23
C PRO A 60 -6.67 0.75 -7.50
N THR A 61 -6.72 -0.48 -8.00
CA THR A 61 -6.01 -0.90 -9.21
C THR A 61 -6.46 -0.12 -10.46
N THR A 62 -7.75 0.23 -10.56
CA THR A 62 -8.28 1.06 -11.65
C THR A 62 -7.68 2.47 -11.62
N LEU A 63 -7.60 3.08 -10.45
CA LEU A 63 -7.03 4.42 -10.29
C LEU A 63 -5.51 4.41 -10.49
N LEU A 64 -4.82 3.42 -9.93
CA LEU A 64 -3.38 3.25 -10.09
C LEU A 64 -2.98 2.99 -11.54
N ALA A 65 -3.81 2.31 -12.34
CA ALA A 65 -3.58 2.15 -13.78
C ALA A 65 -3.61 3.50 -14.52
N ALA A 66 -4.56 4.38 -14.19
CA ALA A 66 -4.62 5.73 -14.76
C ALA A 66 -3.39 6.58 -14.34
N ILE A 67 -2.96 6.46 -13.08
CA ILE A 67 -1.75 7.13 -12.59
C ILE A 67 -0.50 6.58 -13.28
N ALA A 68 -0.35 5.27 -13.39
CA ALA A 68 0.78 4.62 -14.06
C ALA A 68 0.92 5.06 -15.53
N ALA A 69 -0.21 5.23 -16.22
CA ALA A 69 -0.22 5.71 -17.62
C ALA A 69 0.18 7.19 -17.78
N THR A 70 0.18 7.97 -16.72
CA THR A 70 0.48 9.41 -16.74
C THR A 70 1.75 9.77 -15.95
N THR A 71 2.47 8.77 -15.47
CA THR A 71 3.75 8.90 -14.76
C THR A 71 4.80 7.95 -15.36
N SER A 72 6.08 8.22 -15.12
CA SER A 72 7.19 7.49 -15.75
C SER A 72 8.21 6.90 -14.78
N LYS A 73 8.26 7.38 -13.54
CA LYS A 73 9.23 6.97 -12.51
C LYS A 73 8.57 6.56 -11.21
N LEU A 74 7.40 7.13 -10.92
CA LEU A 74 6.69 6.94 -9.67
C LEU A 74 6.28 5.47 -9.49
N ILE A 75 6.59 4.89 -8.36
CA ILE A 75 6.05 3.59 -7.94
C ILE A 75 4.61 3.81 -7.50
N VAL A 76 3.68 3.11 -8.13
CA VAL A 76 2.28 3.09 -7.72
C VAL A 76 2.05 1.95 -6.74
N SER A 77 1.41 2.25 -5.61
CA SER A 77 1.23 1.30 -4.50
C SER A 77 -0.15 1.44 -3.86
N THR A 78 -0.43 0.58 -2.90
CA THR A 78 -1.62 0.73 -2.04
C THR A 78 -1.25 0.93 -0.57
N ALA A 79 -2.18 1.52 0.18
CA ALA A 79 -2.03 1.72 1.62
C ALA A 79 -3.41 1.70 2.32
N THR A 80 -4.11 0.53 2.23
CA THR A 80 -3.73 -0.82 1.81
C THR A 80 -4.75 -1.42 0.82
N THR A 81 -4.39 -2.49 0.10
CA THR A 81 -5.37 -3.39 -0.52
C THR A 81 -5.95 -4.31 0.55
N LEU A 82 -7.27 -4.42 0.61
CA LEU A 82 -7.95 -5.24 1.62
C LEU A 82 -8.01 -6.71 1.18
N ILE A 83 -7.08 -7.51 1.65
CA ILE A 83 -7.01 -8.94 1.29
C ILE A 83 -8.21 -9.76 1.81
N THR A 84 -8.99 -9.19 2.73
CA THR A 84 -10.16 -9.84 3.33
C THR A 84 -11.44 -9.67 2.53
N THR A 85 -11.54 -8.61 1.73
CA THR A 85 -12.71 -8.31 0.89
C THR A 85 -12.50 -8.72 -0.57
N ASN A 86 -11.25 -8.87 -0.99
CA ASN A 86 -10.88 -9.28 -2.34
C ASN A 86 -10.65 -10.80 -2.44
N ASP A 87 -10.93 -11.37 -3.61
CA ASP A 87 -10.49 -12.73 -3.96
C ASP A 87 -9.00 -12.72 -4.32
N PRO A 88 -8.17 -13.61 -3.76
CA PRO A 88 -6.74 -13.69 -4.07
C PRO A 88 -6.43 -13.86 -5.56
N VAL A 89 -7.32 -14.54 -6.32
CA VAL A 89 -7.18 -14.69 -7.77
C VAL A 89 -7.29 -13.33 -8.44
N ARG A 90 -8.28 -12.50 -8.03
CA ARG A 90 -8.43 -11.14 -8.59
C ARG A 90 -7.24 -10.25 -8.24
N ILE A 91 -6.75 -10.31 -7.02
CA ILE A 91 -5.53 -9.58 -6.65
C ILE A 91 -4.36 -10.02 -7.54
N ALA A 92 -4.17 -11.34 -7.73
CA ALA A 92 -3.08 -11.86 -8.54
C ALA A 92 -3.13 -11.35 -9.98
N GLU A 93 -4.31 -11.37 -10.61
CA GLU A 93 -4.52 -10.95 -11.99
C GLU A 93 -4.40 -9.43 -12.16
N GLU A 94 -5.06 -8.66 -11.30
CA GLU A 94 -5.09 -7.19 -11.39
C GLU A 94 -3.72 -6.57 -11.15
N TYR A 95 -2.97 -7.03 -10.14
CA TYR A 95 -1.63 -6.52 -9.88
C TYR A 95 -0.60 -6.98 -10.91
N ALA A 96 -0.75 -8.16 -11.48
CA ALA A 96 0.08 -8.56 -12.62
C ALA A 96 -0.22 -7.70 -13.85
N MET A 97 -1.50 -7.41 -14.14
CA MET A 97 -1.90 -6.49 -15.21
C MET A 97 -1.33 -5.08 -14.98
N LEU A 98 -1.48 -4.57 -13.76
CA LEU A 98 -0.95 -3.25 -13.39
C LEU A 98 0.57 -3.20 -13.51
N GLN A 99 1.28 -4.29 -13.16
CA GLN A 99 2.73 -4.39 -13.28
C GLN A 99 3.20 -4.25 -14.74
N HIS A 100 2.49 -4.86 -15.69
CA HIS A 100 2.76 -4.68 -17.12
C HIS A 100 2.47 -3.24 -17.60
N LEU A 101 1.37 -2.62 -17.12
CA LEU A 101 1.02 -1.25 -17.49
C LEU A 101 1.99 -0.21 -16.93
N ALA A 102 2.58 -0.50 -15.78
CA ALA A 102 3.49 0.39 -15.06
C ALA A 102 4.98 0.09 -15.34
N ASP A 103 5.31 -0.80 -16.28
CA ASP A 103 6.70 -1.22 -16.56
C ASP A 103 7.45 -1.63 -15.27
N GLY A 104 6.81 -2.43 -14.43
CA GLY A 104 7.36 -2.92 -13.16
C GLY A 104 7.28 -1.94 -11.98
N ARG A 105 6.87 -0.68 -12.18
CA ARG A 105 6.77 0.34 -11.12
C ARG A 105 5.54 0.15 -10.24
N VAL A 106 5.32 -1.05 -9.75
CA VAL A 106 4.21 -1.38 -8.86
C VAL A 106 4.66 -2.28 -7.74
N ASP A 107 4.14 -2.02 -6.58
CA ASP A 107 4.08 -2.93 -5.46
C ASP A 107 2.72 -2.79 -4.75
N LEU A 108 2.47 -3.61 -3.74
CA LEU A 108 1.23 -3.50 -3.00
C LEU A 108 1.47 -3.67 -1.51
N MET A 109 0.72 -2.90 -0.73
CA MET A 109 0.63 -3.11 0.70
C MET A 109 -0.71 -3.78 1.02
N LEU A 110 -0.65 -4.96 1.60
CA LEU A 110 -1.82 -5.71 2.02
C LEU A 110 -2.22 -5.31 3.43
N GLY A 111 -3.51 -5.13 3.62
CA GLY A 111 -4.13 -4.87 4.91
C GLY A 111 -5.33 -5.76 5.16
N ARG A 112 -5.60 -6.01 6.43
CA ARG A 112 -6.76 -6.79 6.86
C ARG A 112 -8.07 -5.99 6.78
N GLY A 113 -7.99 -4.67 6.86
CA GLY A 113 -9.15 -3.81 7.07
C GLY A 113 -9.65 -3.86 8.53
N ASN A 114 -10.17 -2.74 9.01
CA ASN A 114 -10.64 -2.58 10.39
C ASN A 114 -12.09 -2.06 10.47
N THR A 115 -12.74 -1.84 9.33
CA THR A 115 -14.09 -1.30 9.25
C THR A 115 -15.11 -2.44 9.33
N ALA A 116 -15.58 -2.74 10.55
CA ALA A 116 -16.45 -3.89 10.81
C ALA A 116 -17.70 -3.98 9.91
N PRO A 117 -18.43 -2.88 9.61
CA PRO A 117 -19.61 -2.93 8.74
C PRO A 117 -19.32 -3.39 7.30
N VAL A 118 -18.08 -3.29 6.82
CA VAL A 118 -17.71 -3.68 5.45
C VAL A 118 -17.71 -5.20 5.28
N TYR A 119 -17.30 -5.94 6.29
CA TYR A 119 -17.14 -7.40 6.18
C TYR A 119 -18.39 -8.15 5.72
N PRO A 120 -19.58 -7.95 6.34
CA PRO A 120 -20.78 -8.64 5.89
C PRO A 120 -21.23 -8.27 4.48
N TRP A 121 -20.89 -7.07 3.96
CA TRP A 121 -21.18 -6.70 2.57
C TRP A 121 -20.45 -7.59 1.55
N PHE A 122 -19.31 -8.14 1.94
CA PHE A 122 -18.53 -9.09 1.15
C PHE A 122 -18.70 -10.54 1.62
N GLY A 123 -19.73 -10.84 2.43
CA GLY A 123 -19.99 -12.18 2.93
C GLY A 123 -18.91 -12.69 3.89
N ARG A 124 -18.24 -11.79 4.63
CA ARG A 124 -17.14 -12.12 5.54
C ARG A 124 -17.50 -11.81 7.00
N ASP A 125 -16.76 -12.43 7.91
CA ASP A 125 -16.85 -12.19 9.36
C ASP A 125 -15.54 -11.58 9.87
N ILE A 126 -15.59 -10.36 10.43
CA ILE A 126 -14.41 -9.68 10.97
C ILE A 126 -13.71 -10.47 12.07
N ARG A 127 -14.44 -11.29 12.83
CA ARG A 127 -13.86 -12.13 13.90
C ARG A 127 -12.90 -13.17 13.37
N ARG A 128 -13.07 -13.57 12.11
CA ARG A 128 -12.21 -14.51 11.39
C ARG A 128 -11.25 -13.83 10.42
N SER A 129 -11.14 -12.53 10.48
CA SER A 129 -10.35 -11.73 9.53
C SER A 129 -8.87 -12.08 9.52
N LEU A 130 -8.28 -12.51 10.63
CA LEU A 130 -6.88 -12.95 10.67
C LEU A 130 -6.68 -14.24 9.90
N GLU A 131 -7.47 -15.27 10.18
CA GLU A 131 -7.42 -16.57 9.49
C GLU A 131 -7.62 -16.39 7.98
N LEU A 132 -8.64 -15.60 7.61
CA LEU A 132 -8.92 -15.25 6.22
C LEU A 132 -7.72 -14.54 5.55
N THR A 133 -7.06 -13.61 6.25
CA THR A 133 -5.87 -12.92 5.74
C THR A 133 -4.73 -13.90 5.47
N LEU A 134 -4.45 -14.79 6.42
CA LEU A 134 -3.37 -15.77 6.31
C LEU A 134 -3.63 -16.76 5.16
N GLU A 135 -4.85 -17.28 5.06
CA GLU A 135 -5.23 -18.21 3.97
C GLU A 135 -5.17 -17.52 2.60
N ASN A 136 -5.79 -16.36 2.46
CA ASN A 136 -5.81 -15.62 1.21
C ASN A 136 -4.40 -15.24 0.73
N TYR A 137 -3.52 -14.86 1.65
CA TYR A 137 -2.16 -14.55 1.27
C TYR A 137 -1.36 -15.78 0.83
N SER A 138 -1.55 -16.91 1.50
CA SER A 138 -0.92 -18.18 1.08
C SER A 138 -1.30 -18.54 -0.36
N LEU A 139 -2.57 -18.39 -0.72
CA LEU A 139 -3.03 -18.59 -2.10
C LEU A 139 -2.42 -17.57 -3.06
N LEU A 140 -2.49 -16.28 -2.75
CA LEU A 140 -1.94 -15.20 -3.58
C LEU A 140 -0.45 -15.43 -3.87
N HIS A 141 0.32 -15.76 -2.84
CA HIS A 141 1.73 -16.08 -2.95
C HIS A 141 1.99 -17.25 -3.90
N GLY A 142 1.17 -18.31 -3.81
CA GLY A 142 1.23 -19.47 -4.69
C GLY A 142 0.88 -19.16 -6.15
N LEU A 143 -0.19 -18.35 -6.37
CA LEU A 143 -0.66 -17.97 -7.70
C LEU A 143 0.40 -17.24 -8.53
N TRP A 144 1.21 -16.42 -7.93
CA TRP A 144 2.27 -15.68 -8.63
C TRP A 144 3.52 -16.51 -8.91
N ARG A 145 3.79 -17.54 -8.09
CA ARG A 145 5.05 -18.29 -8.14
C ARG A 145 4.94 -19.63 -8.88
N ASN A 146 3.72 -20.12 -9.05
CA ASN A 146 3.49 -21.38 -9.75
C ASN A 146 2.70 -21.16 -11.05
N ASP A 147 3.06 -21.90 -12.11
CA ASP A 147 2.36 -21.84 -13.39
C ASP A 147 0.96 -22.44 -13.30
N VAL A 148 0.82 -23.51 -12.49
CA VAL A 148 -0.45 -24.20 -12.26
C VAL A 148 -0.64 -24.36 -10.75
N VAL A 149 -1.84 -24.03 -10.27
CA VAL A 149 -2.20 -24.08 -8.87
C VAL A 149 -3.43 -24.95 -8.65
N ASP A 150 -3.28 -25.95 -7.80
CA ASP A 150 -4.37 -26.63 -7.12
C ASP A 150 -4.47 -26.03 -5.71
N TRP A 151 -5.67 -25.68 -5.30
CA TRP A 151 -5.92 -25.06 -4.00
C TRP A 151 -7.17 -25.62 -3.34
N SER A 152 -7.10 -25.80 -2.04
CA SER A 152 -8.25 -26.06 -1.18
C SER A 152 -8.05 -25.32 0.14
N GLY A 153 -9.01 -24.51 0.51
CA GLY A 153 -9.02 -23.72 1.74
C GLY A 153 -10.42 -23.58 2.30
N GLU A 154 -10.57 -22.85 3.38
CA GLU A 154 -11.86 -22.69 4.05
C GLU A 154 -12.66 -21.50 3.49
N PHE A 155 -11.97 -20.42 3.07
CA PHE A 155 -12.62 -19.15 2.78
C PHE A 155 -13.00 -18.93 1.31
N ARG A 156 -12.61 -19.84 0.42
CA ARG A 156 -13.02 -19.78 -0.99
C ARG A 156 -13.14 -21.18 -1.60
N ALA A 157 -13.85 -21.25 -2.75
CA ALA A 157 -13.98 -22.47 -3.52
C ALA A 157 -12.61 -23.00 -3.99
N PRO A 158 -12.43 -24.33 -4.07
CA PRO A 158 -11.19 -24.94 -4.54
C PRO A 158 -10.82 -24.50 -5.96
N LEU A 159 -9.52 -24.51 -6.26
CA LEU A 159 -8.98 -24.38 -7.61
C LEU A 159 -8.39 -25.70 -8.05
N LYS A 160 -8.57 -26.04 -9.33
CA LYS A 160 -8.01 -27.25 -9.96
C LYS A 160 -7.35 -26.87 -11.27
N GLY A 161 -6.05 -27.13 -11.41
CA GLY A 161 -5.28 -26.84 -12.62
C GLY A 161 -5.32 -25.35 -13.03
N PHE A 162 -5.48 -24.46 -12.07
CA PHE A 162 -5.68 -23.03 -12.34
C PHE A 162 -4.36 -22.34 -12.67
N THR A 163 -4.39 -21.47 -13.68
CA THR A 163 -3.26 -20.59 -14.04
C THR A 163 -3.73 -19.15 -14.02
N ALA A 164 -3.14 -18.34 -13.13
CA ALA A 164 -3.39 -16.90 -13.10
C ALA A 164 -2.85 -16.22 -14.36
N THR A 165 -3.63 -15.30 -14.93
CA THR A 165 -3.26 -14.60 -16.18
C THR A 165 -3.69 -13.12 -16.11
N PRO A 166 -2.80 -12.15 -16.48
CA PRO A 166 -1.43 -12.38 -16.95
C PRO A 166 -0.52 -12.93 -15.86
N ARG A 167 0.64 -13.47 -16.25
CA ARG A 167 1.71 -13.76 -15.30
C ARG A 167 2.39 -12.45 -14.90
N PRO A 168 3.04 -12.39 -13.73
CA PRO A 168 3.88 -11.25 -13.37
C PRO A 168 4.90 -10.94 -14.46
N LEU A 169 5.22 -9.66 -14.64
CA LEU A 169 6.25 -9.18 -15.55
C LEU A 169 7.59 -9.87 -15.23
N ASP A 170 8.30 -10.33 -16.25
CA ASP A 170 9.56 -11.09 -16.12
C ASP A 170 9.44 -12.35 -15.22
N ASP A 171 8.22 -12.84 -15.04
CA ASP A 171 7.92 -13.90 -14.07
C ASP A 171 8.37 -13.56 -12.63
N VAL A 172 8.42 -12.28 -12.30
CA VAL A 172 8.80 -11.73 -10.99
C VAL A 172 7.60 -11.03 -10.37
N PRO A 173 7.02 -11.56 -9.28
CA PRO A 173 5.87 -10.94 -8.61
C PRO A 173 6.15 -9.49 -8.17
N PRO A 174 5.14 -8.64 -8.12
CA PRO A 174 5.24 -7.35 -7.42
C PRO A 174 5.71 -7.56 -5.99
N PHE A 175 6.49 -6.61 -5.45
CA PHE A 175 6.89 -6.67 -4.04
C PHE A 175 5.67 -6.49 -3.14
N VAL A 176 5.61 -7.24 -2.05
CA VAL A 176 4.51 -7.19 -1.09
C VAL A 176 4.97 -6.57 0.22
N TRP A 177 4.18 -5.63 0.70
CA TRP A 177 4.26 -5.10 2.05
C TRP A 177 3.07 -5.62 2.87
N HIS A 178 3.33 -6.02 4.09
CA HIS A 178 2.28 -6.35 5.04
C HIS A 178 2.09 -5.21 6.01
N GLY A 179 0.95 -4.52 5.92
CA GLY A 179 0.63 -3.40 6.80
C GLY A 179 -0.07 -3.84 8.08
N SER A 180 0.46 -3.44 9.23
CA SER A 180 -0.20 -3.71 10.50
C SER A 180 -0.05 -2.56 11.49
N ILE A 181 -1.13 -2.34 12.27
CA ILE A 181 -1.15 -1.41 13.40
C ILE A 181 -0.97 -2.18 14.71
N ARG A 182 -1.57 -3.38 14.87
CA ARG A 182 -1.71 -4.04 16.17
C ARG A 182 -1.34 -5.51 16.18
N THR A 183 -1.32 -6.16 15.02
CA THR A 183 -1.38 -7.62 14.92
C THR A 183 0.02 -8.17 14.64
N PRO A 184 0.72 -8.73 15.66
CA PRO A 184 2.06 -9.27 15.46
C PRO A 184 2.08 -10.47 14.49
N GLU A 185 0.98 -11.21 14.36
CA GLU A 185 0.84 -12.30 13.40
C GLU A 185 1.00 -11.83 11.94
N ILE A 186 0.68 -10.58 11.64
CA ILE A 186 0.92 -10.00 10.31
C ILE A 186 2.41 -9.71 10.11
N ALA A 187 3.11 -9.26 11.14
CA ALA A 187 4.56 -9.10 11.11
C ALA A 187 5.27 -10.47 11.00
N GLU A 188 4.74 -11.49 11.68
CA GLU A 188 5.18 -12.88 11.54
C GLU A 188 4.98 -13.39 10.11
N GLN A 189 3.82 -13.16 9.50
CA GLN A 189 3.53 -13.54 8.11
C GLN A 189 4.50 -12.88 7.14
N ALA A 190 4.73 -11.57 7.27
CA ALA A 190 5.73 -10.86 6.44
C ALA A 190 7.11 -11.50 6.55
N ALA A 191 7.55 -11.79 7.77
CA ALA A 191 8.84 -12.42 8.04
C ALA A 191 8.91 -13.85 7.48
N TYR A 192 7.84 -14.65 7.63
CA TYR A 192 7.78 -16.03 7.14
C TYR A 192 8.00 -16.12 5.62
N TYR A 193 7.39 -15.20 4.86
CA TYR A 193 7.53 -15.16 3.40
C TYR A 193 8.75 -14.37 2.90
N GLY A 194 9.46 -13.67 3.77
CA GLY A 194 10.55 -12.77 3.39
C GLY A 194 10.09 -11.47 2.73
N ASP A 195 8.83 -11.10 2.94
CA ASP A 195 8.21 -9.89 2.42
C ASP A 195 8.50 -8.67 3.32
N GLY A 196 8.12 -7.46 2.86
CA GLY A 196 8.27 -6.24 3.65
C GLY A 196 7.21 -6.10 4.76
N PHE A 197 7.60 -5.51 5.88
CA PHE A 197 6.68 -5.11 6.93
C PHE A 197 6.53 -3.59 6.95
N PHE A 198 5.29 -3.09 6.85
CA PHE A 198 4.98 -1.68 6.96
C PHE A 198 4.31 -1.40 8.32
N ALA A 199 5.01 -0.69 9.19
CA ALA A 199 4.46 -0.21 10.44
C ALA A 199 3.55 0.98 10.16
N ASN A 200 2.22 0.78 10.26
CA ASN A 200 1.22 1.84 10.07
C ASN A 200 1.17 2.77 11.30
N ASN A 201 2.29 3.44 11.58
CA ASN A 201 2.57 4.18 12.81
C ASN A 201 2.00 5.60 12.85
N ILE A 202 0.97 5.91 12.04
CA ILE A 202 0.49 7.29 11.85
C ILE A 202 -0.37 7.85 13.00
N PHE A 203 -1.00 7.01 13.81
CA PHE A 203 -1.94 7.45 14.86
C PHE A 203 -1.65 6.90 16.26
N TRP A 204 -0.59 6.11 16.42
CA TRP A 204 -0.32 5.39 17.67
C TRP A 204 1.04 5.77 18.24
N PRO A 205 1.24 5.57 19.56
CA PRO A 205 2.52 5.81 20.20
C PRO A 205 3.63 4.95 19.57
N LYS A 206 4.80 5.55 19.41
CA LYS A 206 5.97 4.96 18.74
C LYS A 206 6.44 3.65 19.40
N GLU A 207 6.31 3.54 20.71
CA GLU A 207 6.80 2.39 21.50
C GLU A 207 6.13 1.07 21.08
N HIS A 208 4.88 1.15 20.64
CA HIS A 208 4.18 -0.02 20.13
C HIS A 208 4.79 -0.50 18.80
N PHE A 209 5.06 0.42 17.89
CA PHE A 209 5.60 0.10 16.58
C PHE A 209 7.08 -0.31 16.62
N ILE A 210 7.87 0.25 17.53
CA ILE A 210 9.25 -0.19 17.78
C ILE A 210 9.25 -1.70 18.06
N LYS A 211 8.41 -2.17 18.98
CA LYS A 211 8.32 -3.60 19.32
C LYS A 211 7.86 -4.47 18.13
N LEU A 212 6.94 -3.99 17.31
CA LEU A 212 6.50 -4.74 16.12
C LEU A 212 7.60 -4.84 15.07
N VAL A 213 8.35 -3.76 14.84
CA VAL A 213 9.46 -3.75 13.89
C VAL A 213 10.61 -4.64 14.39
N GLU A 214 10.94 -4.58 15.67
CA GLU A 214 11.94 -5.47 16.30
C GLU A 214 11.51 -6.94 16.18
N PHE A 215 10.25 -7.24 16.49
CA PHE A 215 9.69 -8.58 16.34
C PHE A 215 9.80 -9.08 14.89
N TYR A 216 9.36 -8.29 13.91
CA TYR A 216 9.47 -8.64 12.50
C TYR A 216 10.91 -8.94 12.09
N ARG A 217 11.88 -8.11 12.48
CA ARG A 217 13.30 -8.31 12.16
C ARG A 217 13.88 -9.60 12.74
N GLN A 218 13.53 -9.90 14.00
CA GLN A 218 13.94 -11.15 14.65
C GLN A 218 13.37 -12.37 13.94
N ARG A 219 12.08 -12.30 13.54
CA ARG A 219 11.43 -13.39 12.82
C ARG A 219 11.96 -13.56 11.39
N PHE A 220 12.27 -12.46 10.69
CA PHE A 220 12.90 -12.48 9.37
C PHE A 220 14.24 -13.23 9.40
N GLU A 221 15.08 -12.93 10.37
CA GLU A 221 16.36 -13.65 10.58
C GLU A 221 16.13 -15.12 10.97
N HIS A 222 15.15 -15.38 11.84
CA HIS A 222 14.78 -16.75 12.25
C HIS A 222 14.38 -17.62 11.06
N TYR A 223 13.65 -17.08 10.08
CA TYR A 223 13.24 -17.81 8.88
C TYR A 223 14.33 -17.89 7.81
N GLY A 224 15.50 -17.32 8.05
CA GLY A 224 16.68 -17.47 7.18
C GLY A 224 16.68 -16.60 5.93
N HIS A 225 15.88 -15.52 5.90
CA HIS A 225 15.85 -14.59 4.76
C HIS A 225 17.02 -13.58 4.77
N GLY A 226 17.85 -13.62 5.78
CA GLY A 226 18.99 -12.73 5.98
C GLY A 226 19.12 -12.30 7.44
N THR A 227 19.98 -11.33 7.70
CA THR A 227 20.12 -10.74 9.03
C THR A 227 18.96 -9.77 9.33
N ALA A 228 18.72 -9.45 10.60
CA ALA A 228 17.73 -8.48 11.04
C ALA A 228 17.89 -7.10 10.35
N ARG A 229 19.11 -6.71 9.97
CA ARG A 229 19.41 -5.46 9.26
C ARG A 229 19.02 -5.49 7.76
N GLN A 230 18.83 -6.67 7.19
CA GLN A 230 18.41 -6.85 5.80
C GLN A 230 16.89 -6.92 5.65
N ALA A 231 16.16 -7.00 6.75
CA ALA A 231 14.70 -6.98 6.76
C ALA A 231 14.16 -5.65 6.21
N ILE A 232 13.19 -5.73 5.31
CA ILE A 232 12.60 -4.59 4.59
C ILE A 232 11.50 -3.97 5.45
N VAL A 233 11.72 -2.76 5.93
CA VAL A 233 10.79 -2.03 6.80
C VAL A 233 10.28 -0.77 6.12
N GLY A 234 8.99 -0.50 6.25
CA GLY A 234 8.35 0.76 5.88
C GLY A 234 7.72 1.43 7.10
N VAL A 235 7.69 2.75 7.10
CA VAL A 235 7.09 3.57 8.17
C VAL A 235 6.22 4.68 7.60
N GLY A 236 5.22 5.11 8.38
CA GLY A 236 4.34 6.21 8.04
C GLY A 236 4.73 7.50 8.76
N ALA A 237 4.39 8.63 8.16
CA ALA A 237 4.53 9.97 8.72
C ALA A 237 3.30 10.83 8.38
N GLN A 238 3.16 11.96 9.08
CA GLN A 238 2.19 12.99 8.76
C GLN A 238 2.85 14.37 8.92
N ALA A 239 2.65 15.25 7.97
CA ALA A 239 3.20 16.59 8.05
C ALA A 239 2.25 17.63 7.46
N TYR A 240 2.25 18.82 8.06
CA TYR A 240 1.82 20.07 7.46
C TYR A 240 2.92 21.10 7.60
N ILE A 241 3.40 21.61 6.48
CA ILE A 241 4.61 22.42 6.40
C ILE A 241 4.23 23.87 6.17
N GLY A 242 4.74 24.78 7.00
CA GLY A 242 4.62 26.22 6.82
C GLY A 242 5.99 26.91 6.81
N LYS A 243 6.01 28.20 6.47
CA LYS A 243 7.23 29.01 6.54
C LYS A 243 7.75 29.14 7.97
N THR A 244 6.83 29.11 8.94
CA THR A 244 7.12 29.11 10.37
C THR A 244 6.17 28.14 11.07
N SER A 245 6.56 27.61 12.22
CA SER A 245 5.71 26.74 13.04
C SER A 245 4.40 27.39 13.45
N GLN A 246 4.45 28.69 13.79
CA GLN A 246 3.26 29.44 14.15
C GLN A 246 2.27 29.53 12.97
N GLN A 247 2.77 29.81 11.77
CA GLN A 247 1.95 29.85 10.57
C GLN A 247 1.36 28.47 10.25
N ALA A 248 2.18 27.42 10.24
CA ALA A 248 1.72 26.05 9.98
C ALA A 248 0.58 25.64 10.92
N LYS A 249 0.74 25.90 12.22
CA LYS A 249 -0.27 25.58 13.24
C LYS A 249 -1.55 26.39 13.07
N ALA A 250 -1.43 27.69 12.78
CA ALA A 250 -2.60 28.53 12.54
C ALA A 250 -3.38 28.08 11.29
N GLU A 251 -2.68 27.69 10.21
CA GLU A 251 -3.30 27.24 8.96
C GLU A 251 -3.91 25.86 9.07
N PHE A 252 -3.26 24.92 9.77
CA PHE A 252 -3.72 23.52 9.84
C PHE A 252 -4.77 23.30 10.94
N ARG A 253 -4.82 24.13 11.96
CA ARG A 253 -5.75 23.94 13.10
C ARG A 253 -7.22 23.77 12.69
N PRO A 254 -7.82 24.55 11.78
CA PRO A 254 -9.20 24.30 11.36
C PRO A 254 -9.41 22.91 10.76
N TYR A 255 -8.42 22.42 10.00
CA TYR A 255 -8.45 21.08 9.40
C TYR A 255 -8.32 19.98 10.46
N PHE A 256 -7.45 20.19 11.45
CA PHE A 256 -7.28 19.25 12.55
C PHE A 256 -8.56 19.17 13.41
N ASP A 257 -9.12 20.32 13.78
CA ASP A 257 -10.25 20.38 14.71
C ASP A 257 -11.55 19.82 14.13
N GLU A 258 -11.76 19.93 12.80
CA GLU A 258 -13.01 19.48 12.15
C GLU A 258 -12.91 18.12 11.44
N ALA A 259 -11.69 17.63 11.13
CA ALA A 259 -11.56 16.38 10.40
C ALA A 259 -11.98 15.17 11.27
N PRO A 260 -12.83 14.27 10.73
CA PRO A 260 -13.30 13.11 11.47
C PRO A 260 -12.19 12.22 12.01
N VAL A 261 -11.05 12.19 11.35
CA VAL A 261 -9.87 11.39 11.76
C VAL A 261 -9.21 11.92 13.04
N TYR A 262 -9.36 13.21 13.34
CA TYR A 262 -8.84 13.85 14.55
C TYR A 262 -9.96 14.29 15.51
N GLY A 263 -11.17 14.45 14.99
CA GLY A 263 -12.30 15.09 15.68
C GLY A 263 -12.67 14.48 17.02
N GLY A 264 -12.83 15.34 18.03
CA GLY A 264 -13.25 14.98 19.39
C GLY A 264 -12.19 14.27 20.22
N GLY A 265 -10.94 14.21 19.76
CA GLY A 265 -9.80 13.61 20.45
C GLY A 265 -8.91 14.62 21.22
N PRO A 266 -7.65 14.26 21.45
CA PRO A 266 -6.65 15.15 22.05
C PRO A 266 -6.41 16.39 21.20
N SER A 267 -5.83 17.46 21.80
CA SER A 267 -5.42 18.67 21.09
C SER A 267 -4.34 18.40 20.04
N LEU A 268 -4.16 19.31 19.08
CA LEU A 268 -3.11 19.22 18.07
C LEU A 268 -1.73 19.00 18.73
N GLU A 269 -1.44 19.72 19.80
CA GLU A 269 -0.18 19.67 20.53
C GLU A 269 0.04 18.29 21.21
N GLU A 270 -1.01 17.70 21.75
CA GLU A 270 -0.96 16.35 22.36
C GLU A 270 -0.79 15.27 21.31
N VAL A 271 -1.45 15.41 20.14
CA VAL A 271 -1.27 14.48 19.01
C VAL A 271 0.15 14.60 18.44
N GLU A 272 0.66 15.81 18.25
CA GLU A 272 2.06 16.03 17.84
C GLU A 272 3.07 15.42 18.81
N ALA A 273 2.81 15.51 20.11
CA ALA A 273 3.73 14.97 21.12
C ALA A 273 3.77 13.43 21.13
N SER A 274 2.65 12.76 20.83
CA SER A 274 2.49 11.31 20.99
C SER A 274 2.52 10.53 19.66
N THR A 275 2.40 11.18 18.51
CA THR A 275 2.32 10.53 17.19
C THR A 275 3.38 11.07 16.23
N PRO A 276 3.52 10.51 15.03
CA PRO A 276 4.39 11.03 13.97
C PRO A 276 3.95 12.37 13.37
N LEU A 277 2.76 12.89 13.68
CA LEU A 277 2.29 14.16 13.15
C LEU A 277 3.25 15.28 13.51
N VAL A 278 3.60 16.10 12.54
CA VAL A 278 4.32 17.36 12.72
C VAL A 278 3.66 18.48 11.92
N VAL A 279 3.29 19.55 12.61
CA VAL A 279 2.73 20.76 12.02
C VAL A 279 3.68 21.91 12.32
N GLY A 280 4.57 22.23 11.37
CA GLY A 280 5.67 23.13 11.69
C GLY A 280 6.45 23.61 10.47
N SER A 281 7.61 24.17 10.75
CA SER A 281 8.58 24.57 9.73
C SER A 281 9.21 23.37 9.03
N VAL A 282 9.84 23.60 7.88
CA VAL A 282 10.64 22.59 7.16
C VAL A 282 11.63 21.90 8.10
N GLN A 283 12.33 22.66 8.97
CA GLN A 283 13.33 22.10 9.89
C GLN A 283 12.68 21.17 10.93
N GLU A 284 11.53 21.52 11.50
CA GLU A 284 10.85 20.67 12.47
C GLU A 284 10.34 19.37 11.84
N VAL A 285 9.89 19.42 10.57
CA VAL A 285 9.51 18.22 9.82
C VAL A 285 10.72 17.31 9.59
N ILE A 286 11.86 17.88 9.21
CA ILE A 286 13.12 17.15 9.06
C ILE A 286 13.54 16.51 10.39
N ASP A 287 13.62 17.28 11.46
CA ASP A 287 14.10 16.81 12.77
C ASP A 287 13.24 15.67 13.30
N LYS A 288 11.92 15.82 13.24
CA LYS A 288 11.00 14.77 13.70
C LYS A 288 11.08 13.51 12.84
N THR A 289 11.25 13.65 11.53
CA THR A 289 11.38 12.53 10.60
C THR A 289 12.73 11.81 10.78
N MET A 290 13.80 12.54 11.02
CA MET A 290 15.11 11.96 11.32
C MET A 290 15.11 11.11 12.58
N ALA A 291 14.34 11.49 13.61
CA ALA A 291 14.19 10.71 14.83
C ALA A 291 13.54 9.33 14.61
N PHE A 292 12.92 9.08 13.45
CA PHE A 292 12.40 7.74 13.12
C PHE A 292 13.51 6.71 12.99
N ARG A 293 14.71 7.11 12.53
CA ARG A 293 15.85 6.22 12.46
C ARG A 293 16.33 5.77 13.84
N ASP A 294 16.27 6.65 14.83
CA ASP A 294 16.61 6.32 16.22
C ASP A 294 15.58 5.33 16.83
N ASN A 295 14.33 5.45 16.40
CA ASN A 295 13.24 4.61 16.90
C ASN A 295 13.15 3.25 16.21
N PHE A 296 13.31 3.23 14.88
CA PHE A 296 13.04 2.04 14.04
C PHE A 296 14.30 1.44 13.42
N GLY A 297 15.48 2.06 13.60
CA GLY A 297 16.68 1.71 12.84
C GLY A 297 16.54 2.11 11.35
N ASP A 298 17.38 1.53 10.49
CA ASP A 298 17.26 1.77 9.05
C ASP A 298 15.97 1.18 8.50
N PHE A 299 15.28 1.92 7.63
CA PHE A 299 14.09 1.51 6.92
C PHE A 299 14.19 1.85 5.43
N GLN A 300 13.38 1.20 4.61
CA GLN A 300 13.48 1.28 3.16
C GLN A 300 12.42 2.18 2.53
N ARG A 301 11.30 2.39 3.23
CA ARG A 301 10.21 3.25 2.74
C ARG A 301 9.68 4.16 3.84
N LEU A 302 9.42 5.41 3.46
CA LEU A 302 8.70 6.39 4.27
C LEU A 302 7.54 6.96 3.45
N LEU A 303 6.31 6.83 3.96
CA LEU A 303 5.13 7.42 3.33
C LEU A 303 4.51 8.49 4.21
N PHE A 304 4.40 9.69 3.68
CA PHE A 304 3.65 10.77 4.33
C PHE A 304 2.17 10.71 3.98
N LEU A 305 1.29 10.84 4.95
CA LEU A 305 -0.11 11.11 4.71
C LEU A 305 -0.22 12.54 4.17
N GLY A 306 -0.40 12.67 2.87
CA GLY A 306 -0.30 13.95 2.19
C GLY A 306 -1.65 14.55 1.77
N ASP A 307 -2.69 13.75 1.72
CA ASP A 307 -4.01 14.12 1.22
C ASP A 307 -5.09 13.67 2.21
N HIS A 308 -5.46 14.56 3.12
CA HIS A 308 -6.38 14.24 4.22
C HIS A 308 -7.02 15.50 4.82
N ALA A 309 -7.94 15.30 5.76
CA ALA A 309 -8.52 16.33 6.61
C ALA A 309 -9.30 17.44 5.88
N GLY A 310 -9.71 17.21 4.62
CA GLY A 310 -10.43 18.21 3.83
C GLY A 310 -9.54 19.29 3.23
N LEU A 311 -8.22 19.08 3.21
CA LEU A 311 -7.29 20.00 2.54
C LEU A 311 -7.67 20.12 1.05
N PRO A 312 -7.89 21.35 0.52
CA PRO A 312 -8.17 21.54 -0.90
C PRO A 312 -6.94 21.20 -1.75
N LEU A 313 -7.18 20.72 -2.99
CA LEU A 313 -6.13 20.28 -3.89
C LEU A 313 -4.95 21.26 -4.00
N GLY A 314 -5.22 22.55 -4.14
CA GLY A 314 -4.14 23.56 -4.23
C GLY A 314 -3.19 23.53 -3.02
N LYS A 315 -3.73 23.43 -1.80
CA LYS A 315 -2.91 23.30 -0.59
C LYS A 315 -2.11 21.99 -0.57
N VAL A 316 -2.71 20.87 -1.00
CA VAL A 316 -1.99 19.60 -1.09
C VAL A 316 -0.81 19.71 -2.06
N LEU A 317 -1.00 20.34 -3.22
CA LEU A 317 0.08 20.54 -4.19
C LEU A 317 1.19 21.44 -3.64
N ASP A 318 0.84 22.52 -2.93
CA ASP A 318 1.81 23.39 -2.26
C ASP A 318 2.62 22.63 -1.19
N GLN A 319 1.95 21.76 -0.41
CA GLN A 319 2.64 20.89 0.55
C GLN A 319 3.61 19.92 -0.11
N LEU A 320 3.27 19.39 -1.29
CA LEU A 320 4.17 18.53 -2.06
C LEU A 320 5.38 19.27 -2.59
N GLU A 321 5.24 20.53 -3.01
CA GLU A 321 6.38 21.37 -3.41
C GLU A 321 7.37 21.56 -2.26
N LEU A 322 6.88 21.91 -1.07
CA LEU A 322 7.72 22.04 0.12
C LEU A 322 8.36 20.71 0.53
N LEU A 323 7.59 19.64 0.52
CA LEU A 323 8.07 18.32 0.88
C LEU A 323 9.18 17.85 -0.07
N GLY A 324 8.92 17.88 -1.39
CA GLY A 324 9.87 17.42 -2.40
C GLY A 324 11.07 18.35 -2.59
N GLY A 325 10.84 19.68 -2.51
CA GLY A 325 11.88 20.67 -2.74
C GLY A 325 12.81 20.92 -1.55
N GLU A 326 12.27 20.89 -0.33
CA GLU A 326 13.03 21.33 0.85
C GLU A 326 13.27 20.20 1.88
N VAL A 327 12.34 19.28 2.06
CA VAL A 327 12.45 18.24 3.09
C VAL A 327 13.16 16.99 2.56
N VAL A 328 12.66 16.41 1.47
CA VAL A 328 13.12 15.12 0.93
C VAL A 328 14.60 15.11 0.55
N PRO A 329 15.19 16.14 -0.08
CA PRO A 329 16.62 16.15 -0.39
C PRO A 329 17.50 16.07 0.87
N VAL A 330 17.08 16.74 1.95
CA VAL A 330 17.80 16.70 3.23
C VAL A 330 17.66 15.31 3.86
N LEU A 331 16.45 14.77 3.94
CA LEU A 331 16.23 13.44 4.49
C LEU A 331 17.04 12.36 3.75
N ARG A 332 17.07 12.39 2.41
CA ARG A 332 17.87 11.44 1.62
C ARG A 332 19.36 11.51 1.94
N ARG A 333 19.90 12.73 2.02
CA ARG A 333 21.31 12.96 2.36
C ARG A 333 21.64 12.47 3.76
N GLU A 334 20.90 12.93 4.76
CA GLU A 334 21.20 12.64 6.16
C GLU A 334 20.95 11.16 6.51
N MET A 335 19.89 10.54 5.98
CA MET A 335 19.63 9.13 6.20
C MET A 335 20.56 8.19 5.46
N ALA A 336 21.30 8.66 4.46
CA ALA A 336 22.37 7.90 3.83
C ALA A 336 23.63 7.84 4.71
N VAL A 337 23.84 8.84 5.59
CA VAL A 337 24.98 8.87 6.48
C VAL A 337 24.93 7.73 7.49
N GLY A 338 26.00 6.93 7.57
CA GLY A 338 26.11 5.80 8.49
C GLY A 338 25.21 4.60 8.16
N ARG A 339 24.54 4.61 7.01
CA ARG A 339 23.83 3.44 6.49
C ARG A 339 24.86 2.40 6.06
N GLY A 340 24.84 1.22 6.68
CA GLY A 340 25.80 0.17 6.33
C GLY A 340 25.46 -0.51 5.00
N ASP A 341 26.46 -1.03 4.30
CA ASP A 341 26.35 -1.70 2.98
C ASP A 341 25.40 -2.92 2.99
N VAL A 342 25.17 -3.51 4.16
CA VAL A 342 24.27 -4.67 4.31
C VAL A 342 22.79 -4.28 4.34
N VAL A 343 22.47 -2.99 4.51
CA VAL A 343 21.08 -2.50 4.55
C VAL A 343 20.56 -2.35 3.12
N PRO A 344 19.51 -3.10 2.73
CA PRO A 344 19.04 -3.05 1.36
C PRO A 344 18.40 -1.70 1.04
N GLU A 345 18.38 -1.35 -0.24
CA GLU A 345 17.59 -0.24 -0.75
C GLU A 345 16.10 -0.58 -0.78
N GLY A 346 15.25 0.41 -1.04
CA GLY A 346 13.82 0.18 -1.25
C GLY A 346 13.59 -0.77 -2.43
N PRO A 347 12.63 -1.69 -2.33
CA PRO A 347 12.40 -2.69 -3.36
C PRO A 347 11.95 -2.06 -4.67
N THR A 348 12.53 -2.52 -5.79
CA THR A 348 12.13 -2.17 -7.15
C THR A 348 12.05 -3.44 -7.99
N HIS A 349 11.25 -3.42 -9.07
CA HIS A 349 11.15 -4.57 -9.97
C HIS A 349 12.53 -4.99 -10.49
N ALA A 350 13.34 -4.04 -10.93
CA ALA A 350 14.70 -4.33 -11.42
C ALA A 350 15.58 -5.01 -10.37
N ALA A 351 15.48 -4.60 -9.09
CA ALA A 351 16.21 -5.26 -8.01
C ALA A 351 15.71 -6.70 -7.76
N LEU A 352 14.39 -6.93 -7.86
CA LEU A 352 13.80 -8.26 -7.71
C LEU A 352 14.17 -9.18 -8.89
N VAL A 353 14.18 -8.67 -10.13
CA VAL A 353 14.65 -9.39 -11.31
C VAL A 353 16.11 -9.78 -11.14
N LYS A 354 16.98 -8.84 -10.72
CA LYS A 354 18.39 -9.13 -10.46
C LYS A 354 18.58 -10.15 -9.33
N ALA A 355 17.78 -10.08 -8.28
CA ALA A 355 17.83 -11.05 -7.18
C ALA A 355 17.43 -12.46 -7.65
N LYS A 356 16.47 -12.59 -8.58
CA LYS A 356 16.00 -13.87 -9.11
C LYS A 356 16.93 -14.47 -10.17
N TYR A 357 17.45 -13.66 -11.09
CA TYR A 357 18.15 -14.11 -12.29
C TYR A 357 19.65 -13.80 -12.29
N GLY A 358 20.12 -12.93 -11.38
CA GLY A 358 21.51 -12.43 -11.44
C GLY A 358 21.74 -11.63 -12.72
N ASP A 359 22.75 -12.05 -13.49
CA ASP A 359 23.07 -11.46 -14.79
C ASP A 359 22.42 -12.22 -15.98
N ALA A 360 21.59 -13.24 -15.70
CA ALA A 360 20.89 -13.97 -16.74
C ALA A 360 19.62 -13.19 -17.19
N GLU A 361 19.27 -13.35 -18.46
CA GLU A 361 18.02 -12.80 -18.98
C GLU A 361 16.80 -13.42 -18.28
N PRO A 362 15.76 -12.64 -18.02
CA PRO A 362 14.49 -13.15 -17.51
C PRO A 362 13.93 -14.24 -18.42
N ARG A 363 13.24 -15.17 -17.82
CA ARG A 363 12.66 -16.30 -18.55
C ARG A 363 11.67 -15.80 -19.60
N ALA A 364 11.85 -16.24 -20.84
CA ALA A 364 10.90 -15.94 -21.91
C ALA A 364 9.48 -16.42 -21.58
N PRO A 365 8.43 -15.66 -21.96
CA PRO A 365 7.06 -16.07 -21.78
C PRO A 365 6.81 -17.44 -22.39
N ARG A 366 6.22 -18.37 -21.63
CA ARG A 366 5.90 -19.69 -22.13
C ARG A 366 4.58 -19.67 -22.89
N PRO A 367 4.49 -20.32 -24.07
CA PRO A 367 3.22 -20.59 -24.71
C PRO A 367 2.33 -21.39 -23.73
N ARG A 368 1.09 -20.97 -23.58
CA ARG A 368 0.13 -21.70 -22.76
C ARG A 368 -0.70 -22.61 -23.63
N PRO A 369 -0.58 -23.92 -23.49
CA PRO A 369 -1.19 -24.88 -24.41
C PRO A 369 -2.71 -25.01 -24.21
N ASN A 370 -3.23 -24.62 -23.05
CA ASN A 370 -4.64 -24.77 -22.74
C ASN A 370 -5.34 -23.42 -22.63
N ARG A 371 -6.26 -23.16 -23.53
CA ARG A 371 -7.05 -21.92 -23.53
C ARG A 371 -8.18 -21.95 -22.49
N GLY A 372 -8.60 -23.14 -22.06
CA GLY A 372 -9.69 -23.29 -21.10
C GLY A 372 -11.04 -22.77 -21.59
N ASP A 373 -11.16 -22.46 -22.88
CA ASP A 373 -12.37 -21.96 -23.51
C ASP A 373 -12.99 -22.97 -24.48
N ASN A 374 -14.24 -22.73 -24.85
CA ASN A 374 -15.00 -23.58 -25.75
C ASN A 374 -14.66 -23.41 -27.23
N VAL A 375 -13.59 -22.72 -27.59
CA VAL A 375 -13.20 -22.50 -29.00
C VAL A 375 -12.99 -23.83 -29.76
N THR A 376 -12.67 -24.91 -29.04
CA THR A 376 -12.52 -26.25 -29.60
C THR A 376 -13.81 -27.10 -29.62
N GLY A 377 -14.94 -26.55 -29.17
CA GLY A 377 -16.20 -27.27 -29.06
C GLY A 377 -16.29 -28.24 -27.90
N THR A 378 -15.30 -28.31 -27.01
CA THR A 378 -15.30 -29.15 -25.81
C THR A 378 -15.54 -28.31 -24.58
N SER A 379 -16.80 -27.95 -24.30
CA SER A 379 -17.18 -27.37 -23.02
C SER A 379 -17.29 -28.46 -21.96
N PRO A 380 -16.66 -28.32 -20.79
CA PRO A 380 -16.91 -29.21 -19.66
C PRO A 380 -18.36 -29.14 -19.17
N TYR A 381 -19.15 -28.19 -19.66
CA TYR A 381 -20.57 -28.00 -19.34
C TYR A 381 -21.53 -28.47 -20.44
N GLN A 382 -21.05 -28.97 -21.59
CA GLN A 382 -21.92 -29.41 -22.67
C GLN A 382 -22.69 -30.70 -22.35
N ASP A 383 -22.22 -31.45 -21.37
CA ASP A 383 -22.81 -32.77 -21.00
C ASP A 383 -23.50 -32.75 -19.62
N SER A 384 -23.65 -31.60 -18.96
CA SER A 384 -24.40 -31.56 -17.70
C SER A 384 -25.84 -31.13 -17.96
N ASP A 385 -26.76 -32.08 -17.89
CA ASP A 385 -28.22 -31.84 -17.84
C ASP A 385 -28.63 -30.97 -16.62
N ASP A 386 -27.69 -30.57 -15.77
CA ASP A 386 -27.90 -29.88 -14.53
C ASP A 386 -27.75 -28.35 -14.62
N VAL A 387 -27.44 -27.78 -15.79
CA VAL A 387 -27.44 -26.30 -15.95
C VAL A 387 -28.86 -25.80 -16.02
N GLN A 388 -29.44 -25.54 -14.87
CA GLN A 388 -30.70 -24.80 -14.78
C GLN A 388 -30.46 -23.38 -15.33
N PRO A 389 -31.37 -22.90 -16.21
CA PRO A 389 -31.26 -21.52 -16.68
C PRO A 389 -31.33 -20.54 -15.49
N ILE A 390 -30.32 -19.68 -15.38
CA ILE A 390 -30.20 -18.69 -14.29
C ILE A 390 -31.33 -17.64 -14.32
N TYR A 391 -32.07 -17.57 -15.44
CA TYR A 391 -33.16 -16.63 -15.57
C TYR A 391 -34.50 -17.32 -15.24
N PRO A 392 -35.30 -16.75 -14.32
CA PRO A 392 -36.67 -17.22 -14.18
C PRO A 392 -37.38 -17.06 -15.53
N ARG A 393 -38.09 -18.09 -15.96
CA ARG A 393 -38.97 -17.96 -17.11
C ARG A 393 -39.99 -16.87 -16.78
N LEU A 394 -39.97 -15.78 -17.55
CA LEU A 394 -41.01 -14.75 -17.51
C LEU A 394 -42.37 -15.37 -17.85
#